data_1b1927118b06d0a96fa767e8e66e7fa3
#
_entry.id   1b1927118b06d0a96fa767e8e66e7fa3
#
_cell.length_a   1.000
_cell.length_b   1.000
_cell.length_c   1.000
_cell.angle_alpha   90.00
_cell.angle_beta   90.00
_cell.angle_gamma   90.00
#
_symmetry.space_group_name_H-M   'P 1'
#
loop_
_entity.id
_entity.type
_entity.pdbx_description
1 polymer ?
#
loop_
_entity_poly.entity_id
_entity_poly.type
_entity_poly.pdbx_seq_one_letter_code
_entity_poly.pdbx_strand_id
1 'polypeptide(L)'
;GDRLTPRKSFAIWKETVRHQAEPWRDAEFEIAEAIRSATVEIVLHHNELMQEERSKADIRQRMLNEELNHRVKNILAVIKSLVAAPGQEEVPIEEYIGSLRGRIHALSHAHDQLTRGGGGGSLSELIQAELLPYRAGLNTLSYTGDAVTLDARAHAVAALVIHELCTNAAKYGALSRPGGALSIHWQRAEDDDCVIRW
;
A
#
# COMPACT_ATOMS: atom_id res chain seq x y z
N GLY A 1 33.20 -36.34 44.01
CA GLY A 1 31.96 -36.42 43.26
C GLY A 1 32.27 -36.66 41.80
N ASP A 2 32.17 -37.92 41.34
CA ASP A 2 32.37 -38.27 39.94
C ASP A 2 31.31 -37.62 39.09
N ARG A 3 31.70 -36.77 38.15
CA ARG A 3 30.81 -36.26 37.12
C ARG A 3 30.32 -37.41 36.26
N LEU A 4 29.04 -37.72 36.33
CA LEU A 4 28.37 -38.64 35.45
C LEU A 4 28.48 -38.13 33.99
N THR A 5 29.36 -38.73 33.22
CA THR A 5 29.43 -38.43 31.79
C THR A 5 28.29 -39.17 31.08
N PRO A 6 27.61 -38.59 30.08
CA PRO A 6 26.47 -39.23 29.40
C PRO A 6 26.77 -40.65 28.88
N ARG A 7 28.01 -40.91 28.43
CA ARG A 7 28.42 -42.21 27.92
C ARG A 7 28.46 -43.33 29.00
N LYS A 8 28.86 -42.98 30.24
CA LYS A 8 28.87 -43.93 31.35
C LYS A 8 27.46 -44.26 31.82
N SER A 9 26.54 -43.29 31.86
CA SER A 9 25.15 -43.54 32.25
C SER A 9 24.41 -44.41 31.25
N PHE A 10 24.63 -44.27 29.94
CA PHE A 10 24.07 -45.15 28.92
C PHE A 10 24.65 -46.57 28.97
N ALA A 11 25.93 -46.75 29.24
CA ALA A 11 26.52 -48.06 29.38
C ALA A 11 25.96 -48.82 30.59
N ILE A 12 25.82 -48.16 31.75
CA ILE A 12 25.24 -48.75 32.98
C ILE A 12 23.77 -49.11 32.74
N TRP A 13 23.01 -48.23 32.07
CA TRP A 13 21.61 -48.47 31.76
C TRP A 13 21.43 -49.65 30.80
N LYS A 14 22.26 -49.74 29.76
CA LYS A 14 22.25 -50.85 28.78
C LYS A 14 22.54 -52.19 29.43
N GLU A 15 23.43 -52.24 30.43
CA GLU A 15 23.77 -53.47 31.14
C GLU A 15 22.66 -53.92 32.11
N THR A 16 22.01 -52.97 32.79
CA THR A 16 20.88 -53.27 33.69
C THR A 16 19.67 -53.78 32.94
N VAL A 17 19.39 -53.22 31.76
CA VAL A 17 18.23 -53.64 30.94
C VAL A 17 18.42 -55.00 30.27
N ARG A 18 19.66 -55.41 29.94
CA ARG A 18 19.92 -56.72 29.31
C ARG A 18 19.48 -57.93 30.13
N HIS A 19 19.39 -57.82 31.44
CA HIS A 19 19.03 -58.94 32.34
C HIS A 19 17.59 -58.87 32.86
N GLN A 20 16.81 -57.85 32.50
CA GLN A 20 15.47 -57.61 33.02
C GLN A 20 14.40 -57.43 31.92
N ALA A 21 14.78 -57.33 30.64
CA ALA A 21 13.83 -57.21 29.56
C ALA A 21 13.37 -58.57 29.05
N GLU A 22 12.09 -58.83 29.09
CA GLU A 22 11.50 -59.96 28.35
C GLU A 22 11.68 -59.74 26.84
N PRO A 23 11.90 -60.81 26.06
CA PRO A 23 11.93 -60.70 24.60
C PRO A 23 10.56 -60.22 24.09
N TRP A 24 10.59 -59.30 23.11
CA TRP A 24 9.38 -58.84 22.47
C TRP A 24 8.65 -60.01 21.81
N ARG A 25 7.33 -60.02 21.94
CA ARG A 25 6.45 -60.95 21.25
C ARG A 25 6.19 -60.42 19.83
N ASP A 26 5.85 -61.34 18.92
CA ASP A 26 5.55 -60.96 17.51
C ASP A 26 4.49 -59.89 17.41
N ALA A 27 3.45 -59.97 18.22
CA ALA A 27 2.38 -58.92 18.28
C ALA A 27 2.89 -57.56 18.73
N GLU A 28 3.90 -57.49 19.60
CA GLU A 28 4.51 -56.23 20.04
C GLU A 28 5.37 -55.61 18.95
N PHE A 29 6.04 -56.44 18.14
CA PHE A 29 6.75 -56.00 16.94
C PHE A 29 5.78 -55.42 15.88
N GLU A 30 4.67 -56.09 15.63
CA GLU A 30 3.65 -55.60 14.69
C GLU A 30 3.10 -54.25 15.15
N ILE A 31 2.79 -54.08 16.43
CA ILE A 31 2.30 -52.80 16.99
C ILE A 31 3.36 -51.70 16.88
N ALA A 32 4.62 -52.00 17.22
CA ALA A 32 5.72 -51.06 17.13
C ALA A 32 5.95 -50.61 15.69
N GLU A 33 5.88 -51.50 14.72
CA GLU A 33 6.01 -51.18 13.30
C GLU A 33 4.82 -50.36 12.79
N ALA A 34 3.61 -50.69 13.22
CA ALA A 34 2.41 -49.87 12.89
C ALA A 34 2.50 -48.45 13.45
N ILE A 35 2.92 -48.29 14.72
CA ILE A 35 3.13 -46.96 15.34
C ILE A 35 4.25 -46.21 14.60
N ARG A 36 5.35 -46.86 14.28
CA ARG A 36 6.46 -46.25 13.51
C ARG A 36 5.96 -45.72 12.17
N SER A 37 5.24 -46.57 11.42
CA SER A 37 4.71 -46.21 10.10
C SER A 37 3.72 -45.04 10.19
N ALA A 38 2.77 -45.10 11.12
CA ALA A 38 1.81 -44.02 11.33
C ALA A 38 2.51 -42.69 11.75
N THR A 39 3.53 -42.80 12.61
CA THR A 39 4.29 -41.61 13.05
C THR A 39 5.02 -40.96 11.87
N VAL A 40 5.69 -41.76 11.03
CA VAL A 40 6.40 -41.28 9.85
C VAL A 40 5.42 -40.62 8.89
N GLU A 41 4.27 -41.23 8.62
CA GLU A 41 3.23 -40.68 7.74
C GLU A 41 2.70 -39.32 8.25
N ILE A 42 2.39 -39.22 9.56
CA ILE A 42 1.94 -37.97 10.18
C ILE A 42 3.00 -36.88 10.06
N VAL A 43 4.28 -37.22 10.32
CA VAL A 43 5.38 -36.24 10.24
C VAL A 43 5.57 -35.76 8.80
N LEU A 44 5.55 -36.68 7.83
CA LEU A 44 5.67 -36.30 6.41
C LEU A 44 4.53 -35.41 5.96
N HIS A 45 3.29 -35.80 6.25
CA HIS A 45 2.12 -35.02 5.91
C HIS A 45 2.15 -33.62 6.57
N HIS A 46 2.53 -33.55 7.85
CA HIS A 46 2.68 -32.26 8.53
C HIS A 46 3.75 -31.38 7.88
N ASN A 47 4.89 -31.95 7.48
CA ASN A 47 5.93 -31.22 6.79
C ASN A 47 5.46 -30.69 5.42
N GLU A 48 4.71 -31.48 4.66
CA GLU A 48 4.13 -31.05 3.39
C GLU A 48 3.19 -29.87 3.57
N LEU A 49 2.27 -29.92 4.53
CA LEU A 49 1.37 -28.81 4.85
C LEU A 49 2.14 -27.55 5.25
N MET A 50 3.15 -27.68 6.08
CA MET A 50 3.98 -26.55 6.52
C MET A 50 4.77 -25.93 5.37
N GLN A 51 5.26 -26.73 4.43
CA GLN A 51 5.94 -26.23 3.23
C GLN A 51 4.97 -25.49 2.30
N GLU A 52 3.76 -26.02 2.12
CA GLU A 52 2.73 -25.36 1.31
C GLU A 52 2.35 -24.01 1.89
N GLU A 53 2.11 -23.92 3.21
CA GLU A 53 1.79 -22.65 3.88
C GLU A 53 2.94 -21.63 3.80
N ARG A 54 4.19 -22.07 3.95
CA ARG A 54 5.37 -21.20 3.76
C ARG A 54 5.45 -20.68 2.32
N SER A 55 5.25 -21.55 1.34
CA SER A 55 5.25 -21.14 -0.07
C SER A 55 4.17 -20.10 -0.38
N LYS A 56 2.94 -20.31 0.14
CA LYS A 56 1.84 -19.34 0.00
C LYS A 56 2.18 -18.00 0.66
N ALA A 57 2.80 -18.03 1.83
CA ALA A 57 3.22 -16.83 2.54
C ALA A 57 4.30 -16.06 1.77
N ASP A 58 5.31 -16.76 1.23
CA ASP A 58 6.37 -16.16 0.42
C ASP A 58 5.84 -15.51 -0.87
N ILE A 59 4.92 -16.17 -1.56
CA ILE A 59 4.27 -15.63 -2.75
C ILE A 59 3.50 -14.34 -2.39
N ARG A 60 2.71 -14.37 -1.32
CA ARG A 60 1.96 -13.20 -0.86
C ARG A 60 2.89 -12.05 -0.51
N GLN A 61 3.99 -12.32 0.18
CA GLN A 61 4.98 -11.30 0.55
C GLN A 61 5.66 -10.69 -0.68
N ARG A 62 6.00 -11.49 -1.68
CA ARG A 62 6.56 -10.99 -2.94
C ARG A 62 5.58 -10.08 -3.67
N MET A 63 4.32 -10.50 -3.81
CA MET A 63 3.27 -9.67 -4.42
C MET A 63 3.11 -8.31 -3.71
N LEU A 64 3.08 -8.32 -2.36
CA LEU A 64 2.99 -7.08 -1.58
C LEU A 64 4.22 -6.18 -1.78
N ASN A 65 5.42 -6.76 -1.84
CA ASN A 65 6.64 -6.00 -2.09
C ASN A 65 6.68 -5.42 -3.52
N GLU A 66 6.21 -6.15 -4.51
CA GLU A 66 6.10 -5.66 -5.88
C GLU A 66 5.11 -4.49 -5.96
N GLU A 67 3.93 -4.63 -5.36
CA GLU A 67 2.95 -3.55 -5.30
C GLU A 67 3.49 -2.32 -4.57
N LEU A 68 4.16 -2.51 -3.43
CA LEU A 68 4.80 -1.42 -2.70
C LEU A 68 5.85 -0.71 -3.55
N ASN A 69 6.71 -1.46 -4.25
CA ASN A 69 7.70 -0.90 -5.15
C ASN A 69 7.07 -0.10 -6.30
N HIS A 70 5.96 -0.59 -6.85
CA HIS A 70 5.21 0.15 -7.87
C HIS A 70 4.64 1.45 -7.31
N ARG A 71 4.07 1.44 -6.11
CA ARG A 71 3.54 2.65 -5.44
C ARG A 71 4.67 3.65 -5.14
N VAL A 72 5.81 3.19 -4.62
CA VAL A 72 6.99 4.05 -4.37
C VAL A 72 7.49 4.68 -5.67
N LYS A 73 7.60 3.92 -6.76
CA LYS A 73 8.00 4.46 -8.08
C LYS A 73 7.02 5.53 -8.58
N ASN A 74 5.72 5.32 -8.39
CA ASN A 74 4.70 6.29 -8.78
C ASN A 74 4.83 7.59 -7.97
N ILE A 75 5.01 7.50 -6.66
CA ILE A 75 5.24 8.67 -5.79
C ILE A 75 6.51 9.41 -6.20
N LEU A 76 7.61 8.69 -6.45
CA LEU A 76 8.87 9.30 -6.90
C LEU A 76 8.74 9.98 -8.26
N ALA A 77 7.96 9.40 -9.19
CA ALA A 77 7.69 10.03 -10.48
C ALA A 77 6.92 11.35 -10.32
N VAL A 78 5.92 11.37 -9.43
CA VAL A 78 5.18 12.58 -9.10
C VAL A 78 6.08 13.62 -8.42
N ILE A 79 6.90 13.23 -7.44
CA ILE A 79 7.87 14.13 -6.81
C ILE A 79 8.84 14.71 -7.84
N LYS A 80 9.33 13.88 -8.76
CA LYS A 80 10.22 14.34 -9.84
C LYS A 80 9.52 15.38 -10.73
N SER A 81 8.25 15.19 -11.05
CA SER A 81 7.49 16.18 -11.84
C SER A 81 7.23 17.47 -11.05
N LEU A 82 7.07 17.39 -9.73
CA LEU A 82 6.90 18.55 -8.85
C LEU A 82 8.18 19.43 -8.78
N VAL A 83 9.33 18.78 -8.75
CA VAL A 83 10.65 19.45 -8.62
C VAL A 83 11.19 19.87 -10.00
N ALA A 84 10.65 19.34 -11.11
CA ALA A 84 11.03 19.77 -12.44
C ALA A 84 10.68 21.26 -12.57
N ALA A 85 11.72 22.09 -12.70
CA ALA A 85 11.57 23.54 -12.76
C ALA A 85 10.64 23.94 -13.92
N PRO A 86 9.73 24.90 -13.71
CA PRO A 86 9.04 25.55 -14.81
C PRO A 86 10.09 26.23 -15.71
N GLY A 87 9.90 26.09 -17.03
CA GLY A 87 10.88 26.60 -17.98
C GLY A 87 11.14 28.09 -17.81
N GLN A 88 12.40 28.43 -17.96
CA GLN A 88 13.02 29.68 -18.38
C GLN A 88 12.53 31.07 -17.85
N GLU A 89 11.56 31.16 -16.99
CA GLU A 89 11.23 32.42 -16.32
C GLU A 89 11.92 32.49 -14.96
N GLU A 90 12.62 33.60 -14.70
CA GLU A 90 13.24 33.91 -13.40
C GLU A 90 12.12 34.20 -12.37
N VAL A 91 11.55 33.12 -11.80
CA VAL A 91 10.58 33.24 -10.69
C VAL A 91 11.36 33.47 -9.41
N PRO A 92 11.00 34.47 -8.56
CA PRO A 92 11.60 34.65 -7.25
C PRO A 92 11.58 33.35 -6.43
N ILE A 93 12.68 33.08 -5.72
CA ILE A 93 12.86 31.80 -5.01
C ILE A 93 11.77 31.57 -3.96
N GLU A 94 11.28 32.62 -3.32
CA GLU A 94 10.18 32.57 -2.35
C GLU A 94 8.86 32.12 -2.99
N GLU A 95 8.60 32.59 -4.21
CA GLU A 95 7.39 32.19 -4.95
C GLU A 95 7.49 30.74 -5.43
N TYR A 96 8.66 30.31 -5.87
CA TYR A 96 8.93 28.91 -6.22
C TYR A 96 8.74 27.99 -5.02
N ILE A 97 9.31 28.32 -3.85
CA ILE A 97 9.15 27.54 -2.63
C ILE A 97 7.68 27.51 -2.19
N GLY A 98 6.96 28.62 -2.30
CA GLY A 98 5.53 28.67 -2.00
C GLY A 98 4.70 27.74 -2.88
N SER A 99 4.93 27.75 -4.19
CA SER A 99 4.30 26.84 -5.15
C SER A 99 4.63 25.39 -4.87
N LEU A 100 5.90 25.07 -4.64
CA LEU A 100 6.33 23.70 -4.32
C LEU A 100 5.67 23.16 -3.03
N ARG A 101 5.57 24.01 -2.01
CA ARG A 101 4.88 23.66 -0.74
C ARG A 101 3.39 23.37 -0.99
N GLY A 102 2.70 24.20 -1.78
CA GLY A 102 1.31 23.98 -2.15
C GLY A 102 1.09 22.65 -2.87
N ARG A 103 1.94 22.33 -3.86
CA ARG A 103 1.89 21.07 -4.59
C ARG A 103 2.10 19.84 -3.69
N ILE A 104 3.08 19.91 -2.78
CA ILE A 104 3.34 18.81 -1.81
C ILE A 104 2.12 18.64 -0.91
N HIS A 105 1.50 19.73 -0.47
CA HIS A 105 0.31 19.67 0.38
C HIS A 105 -0.90 19.04 -0.34
N ALA A 106 -1.17 19.45 -1.58
CA ALA A 106 -2.23 18.87 -2.41
C ALA A 106 -2.02 17.36 -2.62
N LEU A 107 -0.79 16.94 -2.92
CA LEU A 107 -0.44 15.53 -3.08
C LEU A 107 -0.63 14.73 -1.78
N SER A 108 -0.20 15.29 -0.64
CA SER A 108 -0.36 14.64 0.67
C SER A 108 -1.84 14.44 1.00
N HIS A 109 -2.65 15.47 0.78
CA HIS A 109 -4.10 15.42 1.01
C HIS A 109 -4.79 14.36 0.11
N ALA A 110 -4.42 14.33 -1.18
CA ALA A 110 -4.92 13.33 -2.11
C ALA A 110 -4.55 11.91 -1.69
N HIS A 111 -3.32 11.71 -1.20
CA HIS A 111 -2.85 10.42 -0.71
C HIS A 111 -3.62 9.96 0.54
N ASP A 112 -3.89 10.87 1.47
CA ASP A 112 -4.67 10.58 2.68
C ASP A 112 -6.11 10.17 2.37
N GLN A 113 -6.73 10.78 1.36
CA GLN A 113 -8.06 10.39 0.89
C GLN A 113 -8.07 8.96 0.32
N LEU A 114 -7.06 8.59 -0.45
CA LEU A 114 -6.93 7.25 -1.02
C LEU A 114 -6.75 6.15 0.04
N THR A 115 -6.00 6.44 1.10
CA THR A 115 -5.77 5.47 2.19
C THR A 115 -7.03 5.22 3.00
N ARG A 116 -7.94 6.19 3.09
CA ARG A 116 -9.24 6.06 3.77
C ARG A 116 -10.31 5.39 2.91
N GLY A 117 -10.23 5.53 1.58
CA GLY A 117 -11.28 5.14 0.63
C GLY A 117 -11.10 3.78 -0.06
N GLY A 118 -10.09 2.96 0.31
CA GLY A 118 -9.96 1.60 -0.25
C GLY A 118 -9.44 1.51 -1.69
N GLY A 119 -8.66 2.50 -2.18
CA GLY A 119 -7.93 2.42 -3.45
C GLY A 119 -8.40 3.35 -4.57
N GLY A 120 -9.45 4.13 -4.37
CA GLY A 120 -9.93 5.16 -5.31
C GLY A 120 -10.43 6.40 -4.59
N GLY A 121 -10.42 7.56 -5.26
CA GLY A 121 -10.89 8.84 -4.73
C GLY A 121 -11.97 9.48 -5.59
N SER A 122 -12.93 10.15 -4.96
CA SER A 122 -13.98 10.89 -5.66
C SER A 122 -13.42 12.18 -6.27
N LEU A 123 -13.66 12.38 -7.58
CA LEU A 123 -13.30 13.64 -8.25
C LEU A 123 -14.04 14.84 -7.65
N SER A 124 -15.30 14.66 -7.27
CA SER A 124 -16.10 15.71 -6.63
C SER A 124 -15.53 16.16 -5.30
N GLU A 125 -15.13 15.19 -4.45
CA GLU A 125 -14.51 15.47 -3.15
C GLU A 125 -13.16 16.18 -3.29
N LEU A 126 -12.36 15.77 -4.28
CA LEU A 126 -11.09 16.39 -4.61
C LEU A 126 -11.27 17.87 -5.01
N ILE A 127 -12.17 18.15 -5.97
CA ILE A 127 -12.47 19.52 -6.40
C ILE A 127 -12.98 20.36 -5.22
N GLN A 128 -13.84 19.79 -4.40
CA GLN A 128 -14.38 20.47 -3.23
C GLN A 128 -13.27 20.84 -2.23
N ALA A 129 -12.34 19.94 -1.98
CA ALA A 129 -11.22 20.16 -1.05
C ALA A 129 -10.29 21.28 -1.55
N GLU A 130 -9.94 21.28 -2.84
CA GLU A 130 -9.07 22.30 -3.44
C GLU A 130 -9.74 23.68 -3.54
N LEU A 131 -11.05 23.74 -3.67
CA LEU A 131 -11.80 24.99 -3.68
C LEU A 131 -12.09 25.56 -2.28
N LEU A 132 -11.95 24.77 -1.22
CA LEU A 132 -12.29 25.17 0.14
C LEU A 132 -11.61 26.48 0.60
N PRO A 133 -10.30 26.72 0.33
CA PRO A 133 -9.63 27.96 0.73
C PRO A 133 -10.23 29.22 0.07
N TYR A 134 -10.87 29.08 -1.08
CA TYR A 134 -11.38 30.19 -1.88
C TYR A 134 -12.86 30.51 -1.65
N ARG A 135 -13.55 29.71 -0.81
CA ARG A 135 -15.00 29.91 -0.51
C ARG A 135 -15.29 31.11 0.36
N ALA A 136 -14.33 31.61 1.11
CA ALA A 136 -14.53 32.72 2.05
C ALA A 136 -14.55 34.10 1.37
N GLY A 137 -14.34 34.20 0.05
CA GLY A 137 -14.34 35.45 -0.70
C GLY A 137 -15.71 35.85 -1.24
N LEU A 138 -15.79 37.06 -1.85
CA LEU A 138 -16.97 37.56 -2.57
C LEU A 138 -17.14 36.92 -3.96
N ASN A 139 -16.42 35.86 -4.25
CA ASN A 139 -16.38 35.20 -5.55
C ASN A 139 -17.46 34.10 -5.63
N THR A 140 -18.00 33.91 -6.82
CA THR A 140 -18.97 32.85 -7.09
C THR A 140 -18.25 31.59 -7.54
N LEU A 141 -18.38 30.50 -6.73
CA LEU A 141 -17.82 29.18 -7.05
C LEU A 141 -18.97 28.23 -7.34
N SER A 142 -18.97 27.61 -8.52
CA SER A 142 -19.91 26.55 -8.89
C SER A 142 -19.15 25.38 -9.44
N TYR A 143 -19.53 24.18 -9.00
CA TYR A 143 -18.97 22.93 -9.52
C TYR A 143 -20.03 21.84 -9.53
N THR A 144 -20.09 21.10 -10.63
CA THR A 144 -21.05 20.03 -10.83
C THR A 144 -20.54 19.05 -11.87
N GLY A 145 -20.93 17.80 -11.76
CA GLY A 145 -20.60 16.75 -12.75
C GLY A 145 -21.04 15.36 -12.31
N ASP A 146 -20.70 14.39 -13.12
CA ASP A 146 -21.03 12.98 -12.91
C ASP A 146 -20.31 12.41 -11.68
N ALA A 147 -20.84 11.31 -11.14
CA ALA A 147 -20.14 10.54 -10.12
C ALA A 147 -18.95 9.81 -10.75
N VAL A 148 -17.74 10.32 -10.53
CA VAL A 148 -16.48 9.77 -11.06
C VAL A 148 -15.57 9.39 -9.90
N THR A 149 -15.14 8.11 -9.88
CA THR A 149 -14.11 7.60 -8.98
C THR A 149 -12.83 7.41 -9.77
N LEU A 150 -11.76 8.04 -9.34
CA LEU A 150 -10.42 7.97 -9.93
C LEU A 150 -9.61 6.90 -9.19
N ASP A 151 -8.81 6.13 -9.92
CA ASP A 151 -7.80 5.29 -9.29
C ASP A 151 -6.72 6.13 -8.57
N ALA A 152 -5.85 5.50 -7.80
CA ALA A 152 -4.85 6.18 -7.01
C ALA A 152 -3.93 7.08 -7.84
N ARG A 153 -3.57 6.65 -9.04
CA ARG A 153 -2.68 7.39 -9.93
C ARG A 153 -3.39 8.59 -10.55
N ALA A 154 -4.57 8.36 -11.12
CA ALA A 154 -5.38 9.42 -11.72
C ALA A 154 -5.78 10.47 -10.66
N HIS A 155 -6.12 10.05 -9.44
CA HIS A 155 -6.46 10.95 -8.33
C HIS A 155 -5.28 11.84 -7.93
N ALA A 156 -4.06 11.30 -7.81
CA ALA A 156 -2.86 12.08 -7.48
C ALA A 156 -2.52 13.10 -8.59
N VAL A 157 -2.64 12.70 -9.86
CA VAL A 157 -2.41 13.62 -11.00
C VAL A 157 -3.48 14.71 -11.06
N ALA A 158 -4.76 14.33 -10.89
CA ALA A 158 -5.87 15.28 -10.88
C ALA A 158 -5.74 16.30 -9.74
N ALA A 159 -5.30 15.87 -8.55
CA ALA A 159 -5.06 16.76 -7.41
C ALA A 159 -4.06 17.87 -7.76
N LEU A 160 -2.95 17.49 -8.40
CA LEU A 160 -1.95 18.48 -8.83
C LEU A 160 -2.47 19.43 -9.89
N VAL A 161 -3.14 18.91 -10.91
CA VAL A 161 -3.71 19.72 -11.99
C VAL A 161 -4.75 20.69 -11.44
N ILE A 162 -5.69 20.23 -10.62
CA ILE A 162 -6.73 21.05 -10.03
C ILE A 162 -6.13 22.10 -9.09
N HIS A 163 -5.13 21.72 -8.29
CA HIS A 163 -4.41 22.66 -7.41
C HIS A 163 -3.76 23.81 -8.22
N GLU A 164 -3.06 23.48 -9.32
CA GLU A 164 -2.47 24.49 -10.19
C GLU A 164 -3.52 25.40 -10.85
N LEU A 165 -4.64 24.81 -11.30
CA LEU A 165 -5.74 25.59 -11.87
C LEU A 165 -6.37 26.54 -10.85
N CYS A 166 -6.60 26.06 -9.61
CA CYS A 166 -7.09 26.90 -8.50
C CYS A 166 -6.11 28.04 -8.18
N THR A 167 -4.82 27.73 -8.10
CA THR A 167 -3.77 28.71 -7.84
C THR A 167 -3.68 29.75 -8.97
N ASN A 168 -3.76 29.32 -10.23
CA ASN A 168 -3.78 30.23 -11.39
C ASN A 168 -5.03 31.11 -11.40
N ALA A 169 -6.20 30.54 -11.09
CA ALA A 169 -7.43 31.32 -10.98
C ALA A 169 -7.34 32.39 -9.88
N ALA A 170 -6.67 32.08 -8.76
CA ALA A 170 -6.46 33.02 -7.65
C ALA A 170 -5.41 34.07 -7.94
N LYS A 171 -4.33 33.73 -8.64
CA LYS A 171 -3.25 34.70 -8.97
C LYS A 171 -3.58 35.56 -10.19
N TYR A 172 -4.12 34.96 -11.22
CA TYR A 172 -4.22 35.58 -12.55
C TYR A 172 -5.64 35.56 -13.14
N GLY A 173 -6.52 34.72 -12.61
CA GLY A 173 -7.84 34.44 -13.17
C GLY A 173 -9.02 35.06 -12.41
N ALA A 174 -10.17 34.40 -12.50
CA ALA A 174 -11.43 34.87 -11.96
C ALA A 174 -11.42 35.11 -10.44
N LEU A 175 -10.62 34.36 -9.69
CA LEU A 175 -10.54 34.47 -8.23
C LEU A 175 -9.60 35.59 -7.75
N SER A 176 -8.83 36.23 -8.65
CA SER A 176 -7.91 37.32 -8.30
C SER A 176 -8.63 38.66 -8.02
N ARG A 177 -9.91 38.79 -8.35
CA ARG A 177 -10.71 40.01 -8.21
C ARG A 177 -12.02 39.76 -7.48
N PRO A 178 -12.48 40.64 -6.61
CA PRO A 178 -13.80 40.53 -5.98
C PRO A 178 -14.92 40.44 -7.02
N GLY A 179 -15.86 39.53 -6.82
CA GLY A 179 -16.99 39.31 -7.74
C GLY A 179 -16.67 38.43 -8.96
N GLY A 180 -15.49 37.88 -9.04
CA GLY A 180 -15.16 36.90 -10.06
C GLY A 180 -15.96 35.59 -9.93
N ALA A 181 -16.20 34.91 -11.04
CA ALA A 181 -16.93 33.64 -11.08
C ALA A 181 -16.05 32.51 -11.66
N LEU A 182 -15.99 31.40 -10.97
CA LEU A 182 -15.36 30.17 -11.44
C LEU A 182 -16.39 29.06 -11.51
N SER A 183 -16.52 28.44 -12.69
CA SER A 183 -17.44 27.34 -12.92
C SER A 183 -16.66 26.09 -13.39
N ILE A 184 -16.82 24.98 -12.68
CA ILE A 184 -16.17 23.72 -13.02
C ILE A 184 -17.26 22.70 -13.31
N HIS A 185 -17.18 22.13 -14.49
CA HIS A 185 -18.10 21.06 -14.91
C HIS A 185 -17.32 19.87 -15.42
N TRP A 186 -17.71 18.65 -15.00
CA TRP A 186 -17.11 17.42 -15.52
C TRP A 186 -18.16 16.40 -15.91
N GLN A 187 -17.83 15.63 -16.91
CA GLN A 187 -18.68 14.55 -17.41
C GLN A 187 -17.84 13.34 -17.80
N ARG A 188 -18.44 12.16 -17.63
CA ARG A 188 -17.87 10.93 -18.18
C ARG A 188 -18.11 10.92 -19.69
N ALA A 189 -17.04 10.74 -20.46
CA ALA A 189 -17.10 10.54 -21.90
C ALA A 189 -17.20 9.05 -22.25
N GLU A 190 -17.35 8.75 -23.54
CA GLU A 190 -17.18 7.41 -24.07
C GLU A 190 -15.73 6.96 -23.83
N ASP A 191 -15.47 5.66 -23.75
CA ASP A 191 -14.14 5.08 -23.48
C ASP A 191 -13.57 5.28 -22.05
N ASP A 192 -14.45 5.50 -21.05
CA ASP A 192 -14.08 5.66 -19.63
C ASP A 192 -13.25 6.92 -19.33
N ASP A 193 -13.18 7.83 -20.28
CA ASP A 193 -12.54 9.14 -20.11
C ASP A 193 -13.40 10.09 -19.25
N CYS A 194 -12.74 11.04 -18.58
CA CYS A 194 -13.41 12.13 -17.87
C CYS A 194 -12.98 13.48 -18.46
N VAL A 195 -13.93 14.25 -18.89
CA VAL A 195 -13.70 15.60 -19.43
C VAL A 195 -14.05 16.63 -18.37
N ILE A 196 -13.08 17.45 -17.99
CA ILE A 196 -13.25 18.56 -17.05
C ILE A 196 -13.18 19.87 -17.82
N ARG A 197 -14.19 20.74 -17.63
CA ARG A 197 -14.24 22.09 -18.17
C ARG A 197 -14.09 23.08 -17.01
N TRP A 198 -13.13 24.01 -17.22
CA TRP A 198 -12.73 24.99 -16.20
C TRP A 198 -13.03 26.41 -16.68
#